data_79320fbe62cf477c34edf0f8bd858528
#
_entry.id   79320fbe62cf477c34edf0f8bd858528
#
_cell.length_a   1.000
_cell.length_b   1.000
_cell.length_c   1.000
_cell.angle_alpha   90.00
_cell.angle_beta   90.00
_cell.angle_gamma   90.00
#
_symmetry.space_group_name_H-M   'P 1'
#
loop_
_entity.id
_entity.type
_entity.pdbx_description
1 polymer ?
#
loop_
_entity_poly.entity_id
_entity_poly.type
_entity_poly.pdbx_seq_one_letter_code
_entity_poly.pdbx_strand_id
1 'polypeptide(L)'
;MYVRLTLADVNEGEMDNALEYVKNKVIPSYDGISGLLGIAACATNDGRFMAWSTWANEEAKEASIDKFNQALAGAAEMLDGQPEVMEGPMVLDNNISQYPRKAKMDFLQDSF
;
A
#
# COMPACT_ATOMS: atom_id res chain seq x y z
N MET A 1 6.87 13.65 -2.04
CA MET A 1 6.02 12.43 -2.11
C MET A 1 5.09 12.36 -0.92
N TYR A 2 4.00 11.68 -1.07
CA TYR A 2 2.97 11.54 -0.06
C TYR A 2 2.55 10.08 0.05
N VAL A 3 2.27 9.60 1.27
CA VAL A 3 1.98 8.19 1.52
C VAL A 3 0.63 8.05 2.21
N ARG A 4 -0.14 7.05 1.78
CA ARG A 4 -1.33 6.59 2.48
C ARG A 4 -1.11 5.14 2.92
N LEU A 5 -1.29 4.88 4.19
CA LEU A 5 -1.18 3.55 4.78
C LEU A 5 -2.54 3.11 5.29
N THR A 6 -2.92 1.89 4.98
CA THR A 6 -4.15 1.26 5.47
C THR A 6 -3.77 0.02 6.28
N LEU A 7 -4.28 -0.05 7.49
CA LEU A 7 -4.04 -1.18 8.39
C LEU A 7 -5.39 -1.72 8.83
N ALA A 8 -5.61 -3.02 8.69
CA ALA A 8 -6.92 -3.61 8.92
C ALA A 8 -6.81 -4.98 9.56
N ASP A 9 -7.78 -5.28 10.41
CA ASP A 9 -8.00 -6.65 10.86
C ASP A 9 -8.84 -7.37 9.82
N VAL A 10 -8.54 -8.63 9.60
CA VAL A 10 -9.18 -9.45 8.56
C VAL A 10 -9.93 -10.59 9.24
N ASN A 11 -11.11 -10.89 8.75
CA ASN A 11 -11.87 -12.04 9.24
C ASN A 11 -11.06 -13.32 9.07
N GLU A 12 -11.27 -14.27 9.98
CA GLU A 12 -10.55 -15.53 9.95
C GLU A 12 -10.69 -16.19 8.59
N GLY A 13 -9.56 -16.60 8.03
CA GLY A 13 -9.52 -17.27 6.73
C GLY A 13 -9.59 -16.36 5.52
N GLU A 14 -9.70 -15.03 5.71
CA GLU A 14 -9.91 -14.10 4.59
C GLU A 14 -8.62 -13.40 4.12
N MET A 15 -7.47 -13.65 4.75
CA MET A 15 -6.24 -12.94 4.39
C MET A 15 -5.84 -13.15 2.93
N ASP A 16 -5.87 -14.39 2.46
CA ASP A 16 -5.51 -14.66 1.07
C ASP A 16 -6.47 -13.98 0.11
N ASN A 17 -7.75 -13.99 0.44
CA ASN A 17 -8.76 -13.31 -0.38
C ASN A 17 -8.55 -11.80 -0.38
N ALA A 18 -8.15 -11.21 0.75
CA ALA A 18 -7.87 -9.79 0.83
C ALA A 18 -6.67 -9.41 -0.05
N LEU A 19 -5.60 -10.21 -0.02
CA LEU A 19 -4.42 -9.97 -0.87
C LEU A 19 -4.75 -10.16 -2.34
N GLU A 20 -5.52 -11.19 -2.68
CA GLU A 20 -5.98 -11.42 -4.06
C GLU A 20 -6.86 -10.27 -4.55
N TYR A 21 -7.70 -9.73 -3.69
CA TYR A 21 -8.54 -8.59 -4.02
C TYR A 21 -7.69 -7.38 -4.42
N VAL A 22 -6.66 -7.08 -3.64
CA VAL A 22 -5.74 -5.97 -3.97
C VAL A 22 -5.08 -6.23 -5.32
N LYS A 23 -4.54 -7.42 -5.51
CA LYS A 23 -3.82 -7.79 -6.73
C LYS A 23 -4.72 -7.73 -7.97
N ASN A 24 -5.93 -8.25 -7.88
CA ASN A 24 -6.76 -8.49 -9.05
C ASN A 24 -7.80 -7.40 -9.29
N LYS A 25 -8.14 -6.59 -8.30
CA LYS A 25 -9.17 -5.55 -8.40
C LYS A 25 -8.65 -4.17 -8.12
N VAL A 26 -7.92 -3.98 -7.01
CA VAL A 26 -7.48 -2.64 -6.61
C VAL A 26 -6.38 -2.12 -7.52
N ILE A 27 -5.30 -2.88 -7.65
CA ILE A 27 -4.16 -2.46 -8.46
C ILE A 27 -4.58 -2.17 -9.92
N PRO A 28 -5.33 -3.06 -10.59
CA PRO A 28 -5.78 -2.74 -11.95
C PRO A 28 -6.68 -1.51 -12.03
N SER A 29 -7.51 -1.25 -11.00
CA SER A 29 -8.39 -0.08 -11.01
C SER A 29 -7.61 1.23 -10.91
N TYR A 30 -6.38 1.19 -10.43
CA TYR A 30 -5.52 2.36 -10.29
C TYR A 30 -4.62 2.58 -11.50
N ASP A 31 -4.72 1.73 -12.52
CA ASP A 31 -3.90 1.86 -13.71
C ASP A 31 -4.19 3.19 -14.40
N GLY A 32 -3.12 3.92 -14.74
CA GLY A 32 -3.24 5.21 -15.42
C GLY A 32 -3.57 6.39 -14.54
N ILE A 33 -3.69 6.22 -13.23
CA ILE A 33 -3.95 7.34 -12.33
C ILE A 33 -2.70 8.23 -12.25
N SER A 34 -2.89 9.51 -12.52
CA SER A 34 -1.81 10.49 -12.48
C SER A 34 -1.26 10.63 -11.06
N GLY A 35 0.06 10.62 -10.94
CA GLY A 35 0.75 10.87 -9.69
C GLY A 35 0.89 9.67 -8.76
N LEU A 36 0.35 8.52 -9.13
CA LEU A 36 0.58 7.29 -8.36
C LEU A 36 1.96 6.74 -8.68
N LEU A 37 2.78 6.57 -7.63
CA LEU A 37 4.15 6.07 -7.77
C LEU A 37 4.28 4.60 -7.41
N GLY A 38 3.40 4.07 -6.57
CA GLY A 38 3.43 2.67 -6.22
C GLY A 38 2.32 2.28 -5.28
N ILE A 39 1.97 1.00 -5.30
CA ILE A 39 1.04 0.35 -4.39
C ILE A 39 1.66 -0.96 -3.95
N ALA A 40 1.53 -1.26 -2.67
CA ALA A 40 1.96 -2.55 -2.14
C ALA A 40 1.06 -2.97 -1.00
N ALA A 41 1.05 -4.26 -0.71
CA ALA A 41 0.28 -4.82 0.39
C ALA A 41 1.02 -6.02 0.97
N CYS A 42 0.78 -6.28 2.24
CA CYS A 42 1.32 -7.47 2.89
C CYS A 42 0.40 -7.93 4.01
N ALA A 43 0.58 -9.18 4.41
CA ALA A 43 0.08 -9.69 5.67
C ALA A 43 1.19 -9.47 6.70
N THR A 44 0.87 -8.83 7.82
CA THR A 44 1.84 -8.65 8.89
C THR A 44 2.06 -9.96 9.64
N ASN A 45 3.17 -10.05 10.37
CA ASN A 45 3.47 -11.28 11.10
C ASN A 45 2.54 -11.53 12.29
N ASP A 46 1.75 -10.52 12.71
CA ASP A 46 0.70 -10.71 13.72
C ASP A 46 -0.69 -10.90 13.11
N GLY A 47 -0.76 -11.17 11.79
CA GLY A 47 -2.00 -11.56 11.13
C GLY A 47 -2.89 -10.41 10.67
N ARG A 48 -2.37 -9.19 10.60
CA ARG A 48 -3.12 -8.05 10.08
C ARG A 48 -2.81 -7.82 8.61
N PHE A 49 -3.72 -7.13 7.93
CA PHE A 49 -3.54 -6.69 6.55
C PHE A 49 -2.98 -5.28 6.54
N MET A 50 -1.98 -5.04 5.71
CA MET A 50 -1.40 -3.71 5.55
C MET A 50 -1.22 -3.41 4.07
N ALA A 51 -1.67 -2.24 3.65
CA ALA A 51 -1.49 -1.77 2.27
C ALA A 51 -1.02 -0.33 2.31
N TRP A 52 -0.23 0.06 1.31
CA TRP A 52 0.18 1.46 1.20
C TRP A 52 0.28 1.87 -0.25
N SER A 53 0.08 3.17 -0.47
CA SER A 53 0.26 3.80 -1.76
C SER A 53 1.15 5.02 -1.60
N THR A 54 2.00 5.26 -2.60
CA THR A 54 2.91 6.39 -2.64
C THR A 54 2.53 7.27 -3.81
N TRP A 55 2.46 8.57 -3.56
CA TRP A 55 1.95 9.57 -4.50
C TRP A 55 2.98 10.67 -4.71
N ALA A 56 2.96 11.27 -5.90
CA ALA A 56 3.87 12.36 -6.23
C ALA A 56 3.71 13.55 -5.28
N ASN A 57 2.46 13.82 -4.86
CA ASN A 57 2.13 14.91 -3.95
C ASN A 57 0.77 14.65 -3.30
N GLU A 58 0.41 15.51 -2.36
CA GLU A 58 -0.86 15.38 -1.65
C GLU A 58 -2.06 15.53 -2.58
N GLU A 59 -1.97 16.41 -3.57
CA GLU A 59 -3.07 16.67 -4.50
C GLU A 59 -3.43 15.42 -5.29
N ALA A 60 -2.43 14.67 -5.75
CA ALA A 60 -2.64 13.42 -6.47
C ALA A 60 -3.34 12.39 -5.57
N LYS A 61 -2.91 12.30 -4.30
CA LYS A 61 -3.54 11.41 -3.33
C LYS A 61 -4.98 11.81 -3.10
N GLU A 62 -5.27 13.10 -2.93
CA GLU A 62 -6.63 13.58 -2.72
C GLU A 62 -7.53 13.29 -3.92
N ALA A 63 -7.00 13.42 -5.13
CA ALA A 63 -7.77 13.14 -6.33
C ALA A 63 -8.17 11.68 -6.46
N SER A 64 -7.52 10.78 -5.72
CA SER A 64 -7.80 9.35 -5.75
C SER A 64 -8.85 8.91 -4.73
N ILE A 65 -9.44 9.83 -3.97
CA ILE A 65 -10.26 9.46 -2.81
C ILE A 65 -11.45 8.59 -3.18
N ASP A 66 -12.09 8.84 -4.31
CA ASP A 66 -13.23 8.05 -4.74
C ASP A 66 -12.82 6.60 -5.05
N LYS A 67 -11.69 6.42 -5.70
CA LYS A 67 -11.13 5.08 -5.97
C LYS A 67 -10.79 4.37 -4.66
N PHE A 68 -10.21 5.09 -3.72
CA PHE A 68 -9.86 4.54 -2.43
C PHE A 68 -11.11 4.08 -1.66
N ASN A 69 -12.14 4.91 -1.65
CA ASN A 69 -13.39 4.56 -0.97
C ASN A 69 -14.07 3.36 -1.63
N GLN A 70 -14.02 3.26 -2.96
CA GLN A 70 -14.53 2.10 -3.68
C GLN A 70 -13.76 0.83 -3.31
N ALA A 71 -12.43 0.93 -3.19
CA ALA A 71 -11.60 -0.21 -2.80
C ALA A 71 -11.95 -0.68 -1.39
N LEU A 72 -12.11 0.24 -0.45
CA LEU A 72 -12.51 -0.12 0.91
C LEU A 72 -13.89 -0.76 0.95
N ALA A 73 -14.85 -0.21 0.21
CA ALA A 73 -16.20 -0.76 0.15
C ALA A 73 -16.21 -2.19 -0.38
N GLY A 74 -15.39 -2.45 -1.40
CA GLY A 74 -15.28 -3.80 -1.97
C GLY A 74 -14.60 -4.80 -1.05
N ALA A 75 -13.81 -4.32 -0.09
CA ALA A 75 -13.12 -5.19 0.86
C ALA A 75 -13.91 -5.42 2.16
N ALA A 76 -14.99 -4.68 2.38
CA ALA A 76 -15.64 -4.59 3.68
C ALA A 76 -16.04 -5.94 4.27
N GLU A 77 -16.49 -6.88 3.42
CA GLU A 77 -16.91 -8.20 3.89
C GLU A 77 -15.75 -9.06 4.38
N MET A 78 -14.55 -8.78 3.93
CA MET A 78 -13.35 -9.51 4.34
C MET A 78 -12.73 -8.96 5.60
N LEU A 79 -13.11 -7.74 6.00
CA LEU A 79 -12.48 -7.04 7.12
C LEU A 79 -13.28 -7.20 8.40
N ASP A 80 -12.57 -7.27 9.52
CA ASP A 80 -13.16 -7.27 10.84
C ASP A 80 -13.07 -5.86 11.41
N GLY A 81 -14.12 -5.09 11.17
CA GLY A 81 -14.21 -3.69 11.59
C GLY A 81 -13.66 -2.70 10.59
N GLN A 82 -13.55 -1.46 11.02
CA GLN A 82 -13.10 -0.36 10.19
C GLN A 82 -11.57 -0.38 10.07
N PRO A 83 -11.02 -0.18 8.87
CA PRO A 83 -9.58 -0.06 8.72
C PRO A 83 -9.09 1.26 9.32
N GLU A 84 -7.84 1.25 9.78
CA GLU A 84 -7.13 2.45 10.16
C GLU A 84 -6.42 3.01 8.92
N VAL A 85 -6.59 4.30 8.67
CA VAL A 85 -5.94 4.96 7.54
C VAL A 85 -5.08 6.09 8.09
N MET A 86 -3.81 6.07 7.69
CA MET A 86 -2.83 7.08 8.09
C MET A 86 -2.21 7.66 6.84
N GLU A 87 -1.99 8.98 6.83
CA GLU A 87 -1.48 9.68 5.67
C GLU A 87 -0.47 10.72 6.09
N GLY A 88 0.51 10.99 5.23
CA GLY A 88 1.45 12.05 5.49
C GLY A 88 2.50 12.20 4.40
N PRO A 89 3.21 13.34 4.41
CA PRO A 89 4.31 13.52 3.48
C PRO A 89 5.46 12.58 3.82
N MET A 90 6.15 12.10 2.78
CA MET A 90 7.37 11.35 2.98
C MET A 90 8.51 12.34 3.23
N VAL A 91 9.01 12.37 4.47
CA VAL A 91 10.00 13.34 4.87
C VAL A 91 11.41 12.75 4.92
N LEU A 92 11.54 11.44 4.80
CA LEU A 92 12.82 10.75 4.80
C LEU A 92 12.70 9.56 3.86
N ASP A 93 13.49 9.59 2.79
CA ASP A 93 13.47 8.56 1.77
C ASP A 93 14.90 8.19 1.40
N ASN A 94 15.27 6.96 1.71
CA ASN A 94 16.51 6.38 1.23
C ASN A 94 16.15 5.35 0.17
N ASN A 95 15.98 5.83 -1.07
CA ASN A 95 15.48 5.01 -2.16
C ASN A 95 16.53 4.02 -2.64
N ILE A 96 16.57 2.88 -2.01
CA ILE A 96 17.52 1.82 -2.32
C ILE A 96 17.39 1.37 -3.78
N SER A 97 16.20 1.49 -4.36
CA SER A 97 15.98 1.08 -5.76
C SER A 97 16.76 1.90 -6.76
N GLN A 98 17.30 3.06 -6.36
CA GLN A 98 18.16 3.88 -7.23
C GLN A 98 19.58 3.35 -7.34
N TYR A 99 20.01 2.48 -6.45
CA TYR A 99 21.34 1.90 -6.49
C TYR A 99 21.41 0.77 -7.51
N PRO A 100 22.58 0.54 -8.15
CA PRO A 100 22.77 -0.67 -8.92
C PRO A 100 22.47 -1.89 -8.07
N ARG A 101 21.92 -2.93 -8.69
CA ARG A 101 21.48 -4.10 -7.93
C ARG A 101 22.59 -4.69 -7.05
N LYS A 102 23.79 -4.78 -7.58
CA LYS A 102 24.91 -5.32 -6.80
C LYS A 102 25.21 -4.44 -5.59
N ALA A 103 25.30 -3.13 -5.80
CA ALA A 103 25.56 -2.20 -4.71
C ALA A 103 24.44 -2.21 -3.68
N LYS A 104 23.20 -2.36 -4.15
CA LYS A 104 22.05 -2.45 -3.26
C LYS A 104 22.13 -3.68 -2.37
N MET A 105 22.52 -4.81 -2.93
CA MET A 105 22.67 -6.03 -2.15
C MET A 105 23.81 -5.92 -1.16
N ASP A 106 24.94 -5.37 -1.58
CA ASP A 106 26.06 -5.13 -0.68
C ASP A 106 25.66 -4.22 0.48
N PHE A 107 24.92 -3.15 0.18
CA PHE A 107 24.42 -2.25 1.20
C PHE A 107 23.56 -2.98 2.22
N LEU A 108 22.63 -3.82 1.76
CA LEU A 108 21.76 -4.56 2.67
C LEU A 108 22.52 -5.54 3.53
N GLN A 109 23.53 -6.21 2.97
CA GLN A 109 24.35 -7.14 3.72
C GLN A 109 25.19 -6.44 4.78
N ASP A 110 25.75 -5.30 4.43
CA ASP A 110 26.59 -4.53 5.36
C ASP A 110 25.76 -3.86 6.46
N SER A 111 24.50 -3.53 6.17
CA SER A 111 23.62 -2.80 7.10
C SER A 111 22.88 -3.75 8.03
N PHE A 112 22.72 -4.96 7.67
CA PHE A 112 21.95 -5.96 8.40
C PHE A 112 22.80 -7.19 8.67
#